data_441f709cde02d620c2cf41c7bf8c094d
#
_entry.id   441f709cde02d620c2cf41c7bf8c094d
#
_cell.length_a   1.000
_cell.length_b   1.000
_cell.length_c   1.000
_cell.angle_alpha   90.00
_cell.angle_beta   90.00
_cell.angle_gamma   90.00
#
_symmetry.space_group_name_H-M   'P 1'
#
loop_
_entity.id
_entity.type
_entity.pdbx_description
1 polymer ?
#
loop_
_entity_poly.entity_id
_entity_poly.type
_entity_poly.pdbx_seq_one_letter_code
_entity_poly.pdbx_strand_id
1 'polypeptide(L)'
;MNESIGSVFVPESIKNPDKPAMVIMMGIQGSGKSEFARRFLSENFVHISLDVVKTRTKERTLINECMENKLNFVIDNTNPARTDRARYIPSAMANGYRIIGFFMQSVLADCIERNNRREGKAKIPSVAIAGTSNKLEMPHLSEGFDELYFVSNKNDIMKIEEWRS
;
A
#
# COMPACT_ATOMS: atom_id res chain seq x y z
N MET A 1 26.89 6.40 -19.62
CA MET A 1 26.46 5.63 -18.46
C MET A 1 25.11 6.17 -18.00
N ASN A 2 24.07 5.51 -18.40
CA ASN A 2 22.75 5.82 -17.85
C ASN A 2 22.62 5.07 -16.53
N GLU A 3 22.93 5.75 -15.44
CA GLU A 3 22.31 5.39 -14.19
C GLU A 3 20.81 5.55 -14.43
N SER A 4 20.09 4.44 -14.47
CA SER A 4 18.66 4.49 -14.44
C SER A 4 18.28 5.09 -13.10
N ILE A 5 18.09 6.39 -13.09
CA ILE A 5 17.40 7.09 -12.02
C ILE A 5 16.04 6.41 -11.97
N GLY A 6 15.84 5.53 -10.99
CA GLY A 6 14.56 4.87 -10.79
C GLY A 6 13.48 5.93 -10.81
N SER A 7 12.52 5.76 -11.70
CA SER A 7 11.47 6.74 -11.90
C SER A 7 10.71 6.96 -10.59
N VAL A 8 10.64 8.21 -10.13
CA VAL A 8 9.77 8.64 -9.03
C VAL A 8 8.31 8.69 -9.51
N PHE A 9 8.02 8.13 -10.70
CA PHE A 9 6.74 8.22 -11.34
C PHE A 9 5.94 6.93 -11.20
N VAL A 10 4.77 7.05 -10.60
CA VAL A 10 3.69 6.07 -10.81
C VAL A 10 3.21 6.25 -12.25
N PRO A 11 3.12 5.18 -13.06
CA PRO A 11 2.59 5.27 -14.41
C PRO A 11 1.21 5.93 -14.45
N GLU A 12 0.95 6.75 -15.47
CA GLU A 12 -0.33 7.44 -15.63
C GLU A 12 -1.52 6.46 -15.69
N SER A 13 -1.30 5.28 -16.28
CA SER A 13 -2.30 4.22 -16.34
C SER A 13 -2.73 3.69 -14.96
N ILE A 14 -1.93 3.93 -13.92
CA ILE A 14 -2.25 3.59 -12.53
C ILE A 14 -2.87 4.80 -11.84
N LYS A 15 -2.31 5.98 -12.01
CA LYS A 15 -2.81 7.21 -11.37
C LYS A 15 -4.22 7.58 -11.83
N ASN A 16 -4.51 7.33 -13.09
CA ASN A 16 -5.80 7.59 -13.71
C ASN A 16 -6.22 6.38 -14.55
N PRO A 17 -6.64 5.28 -13.91
CA PRO A 17 -6.95 4.04 -14.62
C PRO A 17 -8.23 4.17 -15.43
N ASP A 18 -8.28 3.51 -16.60
CA ASP A 18 -9.45 3.43 -17.47
C ASP A 18 -10.50 2.41 -16.98
N LYS A 19 -10.10 1.50 -16.07
CA LYS A 19 -10.97 0.55 -15.38
C LYS A 19 -10.87 0.77 -13.89
N PRO A 20 -11.92 0.42 -13.10
CA PRO A 20 -11.83 0.52 -11.66
C PRO A 20 -10.63 -0.27 -11.12
N ALA A 21 -9.86 0.36 -10.26
CA ALA A 21 -8.65 -0.21 -9.68
C ALA A 21 -8.68 -0.17 -8.16
N MET A 22 -8.22 -1.25 -7.55
CA MET A 22 -7.91 -1.33 -6.13
C MET A 22 -6.40 -1.42 -5.97
N VAL A 23 -5.84 -0.51 -5.18
CA VAL A 23 -4.44 -0.54 -4.80
C VAL A 23 -4.33 -1.08 -3.37
N ILE A 24 -3.44 -2.03 -3.15
CA ILE A 24 -3.07 -2.51 -1.81
C ILE A 24 -1.66 -2.04 -1.49
N MET A 25 -1.54 -1.22 -0.45
CA MET A 25 -0.24 -0.85 0.11
C MET A 25 0.22 -1.94 1.07
N MET A 26 1.49 -2.26 1.05
CA MET A 26 2.10 -3.27 1.92
C MET A 26 3.40 -2.72 2.49
N GLY A 27 3.65 -3.01 3.76
CA GLY A 27 4.87 -2.59 4.42
C GLY A 27 4.62 -2.27 5.90
N ILE A 28 5.69 -2.30 6.69
CA ILE A 28 5.61 -2.01 8.13
C ILE A 28 5.37 -0.52 8.38
N GLN A 29 5.02 -0.19 9.62
CA GLN A 29 4.86 1.20 10.04
C GLN A 29 6.17 1.96 9.82
N GLY A 30 6.08 3.19 9.34
CA GLY A 30 7.26 4.00 9.02
C GLY A 30 7.89 3.72 7.65
N SER A 31 7.31 2.85 6.83
CA SER A 31 7.84 2.55 5.49
C SER A 31 7.46 3.59 4.42
N GLY A 32 6.53 4.51 4.73
CA GLY A 32 6.14 5.58 3.82
C GLY A 32 4.86 5.31 3.01
N LYS A 33 4.06 4.31 3.39
CA LYS A 33 2.82 3.95 2.69
C LYS A 33 1.85 5.12 2.51
N SER A 34 1.52 5.78 3.61
CA SER A 34 0.53 6.87 3.60
C SER A 34 1.02 8.06 2.80
N GLU A 35 2.30 8.38 2.89
CA GLU A 35 2.89 9.45 2.09
C GLU A 35 2.87 9.11 0.60
N PHE A 36 3.20 7.88 0.24
CA PHE A 36 3.13 7.40 -1.13
C PHE A 36 1.70 7.52 -1.68
N ALA A 37 0.73 7.01 -0.95
CA ALA A 37 -0.68 7.05 -1.36
C ALA A 37 -1.18 8.50 -1.50
N ARG A 38 -0.86 9.37 -0.54
CA ARG A 38 -1.22 10.79 -0.58
C ARG A 38 -0.58 11.49 -1.77
N ARG A 39 0.68 11.22 -2.04
CA ARG A 39 1.45 11.91 -3.08
C ARG A 39 1.05 11.50 -4.49
N PHE A 40 0.80 10.20 -4.72
CA PHE A 40 0.63 9.67 -6.07
C PHE A 40 -0.79 9.20 -6.41
N LEU A 41 -1.63 8.94 -5.42
CA LEU A 41 -2.94 8.32 -5.64
C LEU A 41 -4.12 9.17 -5.13
N SER A 42 -3.89 10.25 -4.42
CA SER A 42 -4.96 11.02 -3.75
C SER A 42 -5.96 11.66 -4.70
N GLU A 43 -5.56 11.96 -5.92
CA GLU A 43 -6.41 12.66 -6.89
C GLU A 43 -7.57 11.78 -7.40
N ASN A 44 -7.31 10.51 -7.67
CA ASN A 44 -8.27 9.61 -8.32
C ASN A 44 -8.66 8.39 -7.48
N PHE A 45 -8.17 8.28 -6.25
CA PHE A 45 -8.40 7.13 -5.39
C PHE A 45 -9.00 7.55 -4.05
N VAL A 46 -10.02 6.84 -3.60
CA VAL A 46 -10.51 6.96 -2.23
C VAL A 46 -9.50 6.29 -1.31
N HIS A 47 -8.98 7.02 -0.33
CA HIS A 47 -8.02 6.51 0.64
C HIS A 47 -8.73 5.80 1.79
N ILE A 48 -8.43 4.54 2.00
CA ILE A 48 -9.02 3.72 3.05
C ILE A 48 -7.92 3.22 3.99
N SER A 49 -8.02 3.60 5.26
CA SER A 49 -7.06 3.23 6.30
C SER A 49 -7.79 2.91 7.60
N LEU A 50 -7.41 1.83 8.27
CA LEU A 50 -7.95 1.50 9.59
C LEU A 50 -7.66 2.56 10.63
N ASP A 51 -6.56 3.29 10.50
CA ASP A 51 -6.25 4.41 11.40
C ASP A 51 -7.30 5.51 11.34
N VAL A 52 -7.95 5.68 10.19
CA VAL A 52 -9.01 6.67 9.96
C VAL A 52 -10.39 6.10 10.27
N VAL A 53 -10.74 4.94 9.70
CA VAL A 53 -12.08 4.37 9.85
C VAL A 53 -12.28 3.64 11.17
N LYS A 54 -11.21 3.23 11.85
CA LYS A 54 -11.16 2.66 13.21
C LYS A 54 -11.62 1.21 13.32
N THR A 55 -12.55 0.73 12.52
CA THR A 55 -13.09 -0.63 12.64
C THR A 55 -13.12 -1.36 11.30
N ARG A 56 -13.03 -2.69 11.34
CA ARG A 56 -13.16 -3.54 10.14
C ARG A 56 -14.55 -3.43 9.51
N THR A 57 -15.59 -3.22 10.30
CA THR A 57 -16.93 -3.03 9.79
C THR A 57 -17.05 -1.76 8.96
N LYS A 58 -16.51 -0.65 9.44
CA LYS A 58 -16.50 0.63 8.71
C LYS A 58 -15.63 0.54 7.45
N GLU A 59 -14.49 -0.13 7.54
CA GLU A 59 -13.63 -0.39 6.38
C GLU A 59 -14.41 -1.15 5.30
N ARG A 60 -15.06 -2.23 5.65
CA ARG A 60 -15.86 -3.05 4.72
C ARG A 60 -16.99 -2.27 4.09
N THR A 61 -17.71 -1.47 4.88
CA THR A 61 -18.80 -0.60 4.38
C THR A 61 -18.27 0.37 3.33
N LEU A 62 -17.15 1.03 3.59
CA LEU A 62 -16.55 1.98 2.66
C LEU A 62 -16.04 1.30 1.38
N ILE A 63 -15.43 0.13 1.51
CA ILE A 63 -15.00 -0.67 0.34
C ILE A 63 -16.20 -1.05 -0.53
N ASN A 64 -17.28 -1.51 0.09
CA ASN A 64 -18.49 -1.89 -0.64
C ASN A 64 -19.10 -0.69 -1.37
N GLU A 65 -19.15 0.47 -0.74
CA GLU A 65 -19.62 1.70 -1.37
C GLU A 65 -18.75 2.07 -2.58
N CYS A 66 -17.43 1.97 -2.45
CA CYS A 66 -16.52 2.20 -3.56
C CYS A 66 -16.78 1.23 -4.72
N MET A 67 -16.95 -0.06 -4.43
CA MET A 67 -17.21 -1.06 -5.46
C MET A 67 -18.57 -0.88 -6.14
N GLU A 68 -19.61 -0.54 -5.39
CA GLU A 68 -20.94 -0.25 -5.97
C GLU A 68 -20.90 0.92 -6.93
N ASN A 69 -20.12 1.95 -6.62
CA ASN A 69 -19.99 3.15 -7.43
C ASN A 69 -18.84 3.10 -8.43
N LYS A 70 -18.14 1.98 -8.55
CA LYS A 70 -17.00 1.79 -9.45
C LYS A 70 -15.88 2.82 -9.24
N LEU A 71 -15.67 3.23 -8.00
CA LEU A 71 -14.61 4.16 -7.61
C LEU A 71 -13.29 3.42 -7.43
N ASN A 72 -12.20 4.06 -7.80
CA ASN A 72 -10.86 3.59 -7.44
C ASN A 72 -10.63 3.81 -5.95
N PHE A 73 -9.97 2.86 -5.30
CA PHE A 73 -9.62 3.02 -3.89
C PHE A 73 -8.28 2.38 -3.55
N VAL A 74 -7.64 2.91 -2.52
CA VAL A 74 -6.39 2.39 -2.00
C VAL A 74 -6.56 1.93 -0.55
N ILE A 75 -6.13 0.71 -0.28
CA ILE A 75 -6.08 0.14 1.06
C ILE A 75 -4.72 0.46 1.66
N ASP A 76 -4.69 1.41 2.57
CA ASP A 76 -3.47 1.86 3.24
C ASP A 76 -3.40 1.31 4.66
N ASN A 77 -3.11 0.02 4.75
CA ASN A 77 -2.81 -0.70 5.99
C ASN A 77 -1.44 -1.39 5.82
N THR A 78 -0.91 -1.97 6.86
CA THR A 78 0.38 -2.67 6.77
C THR A 78 0.32 -3.91 5.88
N ASN A 79 -0.80 -4.63 5.88
CA ASN A 79 -1.06 -5.82 5.05
C ASN A 79 0.12 -6.81 4.99
N PRO A 80 0.68 -7.20 6.15
CA PRO A 80 1.97 -7.88 6.19
C PRO A 80 1.92 -9.31 5.66
N ALA A 81 0.84 -10.02 5.90
CA ALA A 81 0.72 -11.42 5.53
C ALA A 81 -0.21 -11.61 4.33
N ARG A 82 -0.03 -12.72 3.63
CA ARG A 82 -0.90 -13.13 2.53
C ARG A 82 -2.37 -13.19 2.96
N THR A 83 -2.65 -13.66 4.18
CA THR A 83 -3.99 -13.72 4.73
C THR A 83 -4.62 -12.34 4.93
N ASP A 84 -3.83 -11.32 5.24
CA ASP A 84 -4.34 -9.96 5.35
C ASP A 84 -4.79 -9.41 3.99
N ARG A 85 -4.00 -9.67 2.97
CA ARG A 85 -4.30 -9.24 1.59
C ARG A 85 -5.48 -10.01 0.99
N ALA A 86 -5.65 -11.27 1.39
CA ALA A 86 -6.77 -12.11 0.97
C ALA A 86 -8.14 -11.60 1.45
N ARG A 87 -8.19 -10.64 2.38
CA ARG A 87 -9.44 -9.97 2.75
C ARG A 87 -10.05 -9.20 1.59
N TYR A 88 -9.21 -8.66 0.71
CA TYR A 88 -9.62 -7.68 -0.28
C TYR A 88 -9.64 -8.23 -1.70
N ILE A 89 -8.69 -9.07 -2.03
CA ILE A 89 -8.43 -9.47 -3.43
C ILE A 89 -9.60 -10.23 -4.05
N PRO A 90 -10.17 -11.29 -3.43
CA PRO A 90 -11.23 -12.05 -4.08
C PRO A 90 -12.48 -11.23 -4.39
N SER A 91 -12.89 -10.37 -3.48
CA SER A 91 -14.08 -9.52 -3.66
C SER A 91 -13.87 -8.48 -4.75
N ALA A 92 -12.72 -7.83 -4.77
CA ALA A 92 -12.38 -6.86 -5.81
C ALA A 92 -12.28 -7.51 -7.18
N MET A 93 -11.67 -8.68 -7.26
CA MET A 93 -11.58 -9.49 -8.48
C MET A 93 -12.98 -9.84 -9.00
N ALA A 94 -13.87 -10.31 -8.13
CA ALA A 94 -15.24 -10.64 -8.48
C ALA A 94 -16.04 -9.44 -8.98
N ASN A 95 -15.68 -8.23 -8.57
CA ASN A 95 -16.30 -6.98 -9.01
C ASN A 95 -15.61 -6.33 -10.22
N GLY A 96 -14.68 -7.02 -10.86
CA GLY A 96 -14.03 -6.56 -12.07
C GLY A 96 -12.94 -5.51 -11.87
N TYR A 97 -12.39 -5.41 -10.67
CA TYR A 97 -11.32 -4.46 -10.35
C TYR A 97 -9.96 -4.96 -10.85
N ARG A 98 -9.18 -4.03 -11.38
CA ARG A 98 -7.73 -4.21 -11.56
C ARG A 98 -7.06 -4.13 -10.20
N ILE A 99 -6.22 -5.11 -9.86
CA ILE A 99 -5.62 -5.23 -8.54
C ILE A 99 -4.13 -4.95 -8.62
N ILE A 100 -3.70 -3.90 -7.94
CA ILE A 100 -2.35 -3.37 -7.98
C ILE A 100 -1.77 -3.37 -6.57
N GLY A 101 -0.58 -3.92 -6.40
CA GLY A 101 0.12 -3.92 -5.12
C GLY A 101 1.38 -3.09 -5.15
N PHE A 102 1.59 -2.29 -4.10
CA PHE A 102 2.85 -1.59 -3.83
C PHE A 102 3.43 -2.09 -2.52
N PHE A 103 4.56 -2.75 -2.61
CA PHE A 103 5.31 -3.20 -1.44
C PHE A 103 6.38 -2.16 -1.12
N MET A 104 6.19 -1.48 0.00
CA MET A 104 7.16 -0.49 0.48
C MET A 104 8.33 -1.20 1.14
N GLN A 105 9.54 -0.82 0.79
CA GLN A 105 10.75 -1.34 1.43
C GLN A 105 10.64 -1.18 2.94
N SER A 106 10.76 -2.28 3.66
CA SER A 106 10.49 -2.37 5.10
C SER A 106 11.74 -2.78 5.87
N VAL A 107 12.81 -1.99 5.75
CA VAL A 107 14.02 -2.14 6.56
C VAL A 107 13.69 -1.65 7.97
N LEU A 108 13.69 -2.56 8.93
CA LEU A 108 13.20 -2.30 10.29
C LEU A 108 13.87 -1.08 10.95
N ALA A 109 15.21 -1.00 10.89
CA ALA A 109 15.95 0.11 11.49
C ALA A 109 15.55 1.46 10.91
N ASP A 110 15.39 1.54 9.58
CA ASP A 110 15.01 2.78 8.89
C ASP A 110 13.58 3.18 9.20
N CYS A 111 12.69 2.21 9.29
CA CYS A 111 11.28 2.45 9.62
C CYS A 111 11.13 2.91 11.08
N ILE A 112 11.87 2.33 12.01
CA ILE A 112 11.90 2.76 13.41
C ILE A 112 12.43 4.19 13.50
N GLU A 113 13.49 4.53 12.77
CA GLU A 113 14.04 5.89 12.76
C GLU A 113 13.01 6.90 12.25
N ARG A 114 12.32 6.62 11.15
CA ARG A 114 11.27 7.50 10.64
C ARG A 114 10.10 7.63 11.63
N ASN A 115 9.72 6.53 12.26
CA ASN A 115 8.68 6.55 13.29
C ASN A 115 9.08 7.40 14.49
N ASN A 116 10.35 7.39 14.88
CA ASN A 116 10.84 8.20 15.99
C ASN A 116 10.81 9.71 15.73
N ARG A 117 10.71 10.12 14.47
CA ARG A 117 10.51 11.53 14.08
C ARG A 117 9.05 11.97 14.19
N ARG A 118 8.11 11.04 14.39
CA ARG A 118 6.68 11.33 14.57
C ARG A 118 6.41 11.76 16.01
N GLU A 119 5.35 12.53 16.21
CA GLU A 119 4.92 12.99 17.50
C GLU A 119 3.51 12.51 17.85
N GLY A 120 3.21 12.40 19.14
CA GLY A 120 1.89 12.04 19.64
C GLY A 120 1.43 10.67 19.18
N LYS A 121 0.15 10.58 18.81
CA LYS A 121 -0.50 9.32 18.39
C LYS A 121 0.03 8.73 17.09
N ALA A 122 0.69 9.53 16.26
CA ALA A 122 1.31 9.05 15.02
C ALA A 122 2.53 8.18 15.27
N LYS A 123 3.17 8.31 16.44
CA LYS A 123 4.31 7.51 16.83
C LYS A 123 3.87 6.15 17.37
N ILE A 124 4.34 5.10 16.72
CA ILE A 124 4.05 3.72 17.08
C ILE A 124 5.18 3.16 17.97
N PRO A 125 4.88 2.36 19.00
CA PRO A 125 5.93 1.69 19.77
C PRO A 125 6.81 0.80 18.89
N SER A 126 8.12 0.85 19.08
CA SER A 126 9.09 0.07 18.29
C SER A 126 8.81 -1.43 18.34
N VAL A 127 8.32 -1.95 19.47
CA VAL A 127 7.96 -3.36 19.62
C VAL A 127 6.81 -3.76 18.69
N ALA A 128 5.87 -2.87 18.44
CA ALA A 128 4.76 -3.12 17.52
C ALA A 128 5.25 -3.16 16.07
N ILE A 129 6.20 -2.28 15.72
CA ILE A 129 6.81 -2.28 14.38
C ILE A 129 7.60 -3.57 14.15
N ALA A 130 8.39 -4.00 15.13
CA ALA A 130 9.13 -5.26 15.07
C ALA A 130 8.17 -6.46 14.93
N GLY A 131 7.06 -6.46 15.66
CA GLY A 131 6.04 -7.49 15.56
C GLY A 131 5.42 -7.57 14.16
N THR A 132 5.13 -6.45 13.54
CA THR A 132 4.63 -6.40 12.16
C THR A 132 5.70 -6.91 11.18
N SER A 133 6.96 -6.51 11.37
CA SER A 133 8.09 -6.99 10.56
C SER A 133 8.22 -8.51 10.58
N ASN A 134 8.01 -9.14 11.74
CA ASN A 134 8.05 -10.59 11.87
C ASN A 134 6.91 -11.32 11.13
N LYS A 135 5.81 -10.65 10.85
CA LYS A 135 4.67 -11.19 10.11
C LYS A 135 4.73 -10.93 8.62
N LEU A 136 5.72 -10.17 8.17
CA LEU A 136 5.82 -9.72 6.79
C LEU A 136 6.13 -10.87 5.85
N GLU A 137 5.23 -11.12 4.93
CA GLU A 137 5.39 -12.09 3.84
C GLU A 137 5.49 -11.36 2.51
N MET A 138 6.47 -11.74 1.69
CA MET A 138 6.61 -11.17 0.34
C MET A 138 5.38 -11.49 -0.50
N PRO A 139 4.82 -10.51 -1.21
CA PRO A 139 3.67 -10.77 -2.08
C PRO A 139 4.06 -11.54 -3.32
N HIS A 140 3.07 -12.20 -3.91
CA HIS A 140 3.19 -12.92 -5.16
C HIS A 140 2.03 -12.58 -6.09
N LEU A 141 2.28 -12.55 -7.39
CA LEU A 141 1.22 -12.36 -8.39
C LEU A 141 0.13 -13.42 -8.26
N SER A 142 0.48 -14.65 -7.84
CA SER A 142 -0.47 -15.74 -7.61
C SER A 142 -1.53 -15.45 -6.54
N GLU A 143 -1.37 -14.42 -5.73
CA GLU A 143 -2.40 -13.98 -4.79
C GLU A 143 -3.59 -13.33 -5.48
N GLY A 144 -3.46 -12.95 -6.75
CA GLY A 144 -4.48 -12.31 -7.56
C GLY A 144 -4.14 -10.87 -7.98
N PHE A 145 -2.91 -10.43 -7.76
CA PHE A 145 -2.44 -9.14 -8.27
C PHE A 145 -2.29 -9.17 -9.79
N ASP A 146 -2.83 -8.16 -10.45
CA ASP A 146 -2.55 -7.93 -11.88
C ASP A 146 -1.17 -7.31 -12.06
N GLU A 147 -0.75 -6.49 -11.10
CA GLU A 147 0.55 -5.83 -11.08
C GLU A 147 1.07 -5.73 -9.66
N LEU A 148 2.38 -5.90 -9.52
CA LEU A 148 3.11 -5.70 -8.27
C LEU A 148 4.31 -4.79 -8.50
N TYR A 149 4.55 -3.90 -7.55
CA TYR A 149 5.69 -2.98 -7.56
C TYR A 149 6.39 -2.99 -6.22
N PHE A 150 7.70 -2.83 -6.28
CA PHE A 150 8.55 -2.59 -5.12
C PHE A 150 8.88 -1.09 -5.06
N VAL A 151 8.69 -0.49 -3.90
CA VAL A 151 9.01 0.91 -3.67
C VAL A 151 10.13 1.01 -2.64
N SER A 152 11.30 1.43 -3.05
CA SER A 152 12.40 1.75 -2.14
C SER A 152 12.24 3.18 -1.62
N ASN A 153 12.57 3.38 -0.36
CA ASN A 153 12.54 4.67 0.30
C ASN A 153 13.85 4.89 1.04
N LYS A 154 14.75 5.65 0.43
CA LYS A 154 16.06 6.00 0.97
C LYS A 154 16.18 7.51 1.05
N ASN A 155 16.46 8.04 2.25
CA ASN A 155 16.58 9.49 2.47
C ASN A 155 15.38 10.27 1.92
N ASP A 156 14.17 9.71 2.14
CA ASP A 156 12.91 10.27 1.68
C ASP A 156 12.75 10.33 0.14
N ILE A 157 13.64 9.67 -0.60
CA ILE A 157 13.54 9.49 -2.05
C ILE A 157 12.95 8.13 -2.34
N MET A 158 11.78 8.12 -2.99
CA MET A 158 11.07 6.90 -3.37
C MET A 158 11.38 6.51 -4.81
N LYS A 159 11.70 5.23 -5.03
CA LYS A 159 11.89 4.64 -6.36
C LYS A 159 10.94 3.48 -6.53
N ILE A 160 10.30 3.40 -7.69
CA ILE A 160 9.33 2.38 -8.02
C ILE A 160 9.93 1.43 -9.06
N GLU A 161 9.89 0.14 -8.77
CA GLU A 161 10.36 -0.91 -9.66
C GLU A 161 9.29 -1.98 -9.81
N GLU A 162 9.18 -2.61 -10.99
CA GLU A 162 8.33 -3.78 -11.13
C GLU A 162 8.82 -4.91 -10.23
N TRP A 163 7.86 -5.64 -9.68
CA TRP A 163 8.16 -6.78 -8.82
C TRP A 163 8.81 -7.89 -9.63
N ARG A 164 9.99 -8.29 -9.22
CA ARG A 164 10.70 -9.43 -9.79
C ARG A 164 10.57 -10.62 -8.84
N SER A 165 9.81 -11.60 -9.28
CA SER A 165 9.71 -12.88 -8.58
C SER A 165 10.91 -13.79 -8.89
#